data_b832a16a354a2fd9218b6e8b0ff2dac8
#
_entry.id   b832a16a354a2fd9218b6e8b0ff2dac8
#
_cell.length_a   1.000
_cell.length_b   1.000
_cell.length_c   1.000
_cell.angle_alpha   90.00
_cell.angle_beta   90.00
_cell.angle_gamma   90.00
#
_symmetry.space_group_name_H-M   'P 1'
#
loop_
_entity.id
_entity.type
_entity.pdbx_description
1 polymer ?
#
loop_
_entity_poly.entity_id
_entity_poly.type
_entity_poly.pdbx_seq_one_letter_code
_entity_poly.pdbx_strand_id
1 'polypeptide(L)'
;MNYSELTQALQEYLETQEASFVSNIPMFVRQAEERIYRSVQIPELRKNATAITTTGNQYLARPSDFLSVFSLAVVDGSGNYSYLYDKDVNFIREAYPGPTTQGLPKYYAQFDGDQTVHIPQGRC
;
A
#
# COMPACT_ATOMS: atom_id res chain seq x y z
N MET A 1 -5.96 -27.41 -6.25
CA MET A 1 -7.22 -27.24 -5.49
C MET A 1 -8.00 -26.11 -6.11
N ASN A 2 -9.16 -26.39 -6.62
CA ASN A 2 -10.08 -25.37 -7.14
C ASN A 2 -11.10 -24.97 -6.05
N TYR A 3 -11.91 -23.96 -6.35
CA TYR A 3 -12.89 -23.46 -5.38
C TYR A 3 -13.92 -24.52 -4.94
N SER A 4 -14.36 -25.36 -5.87
CA SER A 4 -15.31 -26.43 -5.57
C SER A 4 -14.73 -27.50 -4.65
N GLU A 5 -13.47 -27.88 -4.87
CA GLU A 5 -12.74 -28.80 -3.99
C GLU A 5 -12.53 -28.21 -2.59
N LEU A 6 -12.23 -26.91 -2.52
CA LEU A 6 -12.08 -26.21 -1.25
C LEU A 6 -13.39 -26.19 -0.44
N THR A 7 -14.52 -25.87 -1.09
CA THR A 7 -15.83 -25.86 -0.43
C THR A 7 -16.24 -27.24 0.06
N GLN A 8 -16.00 -28.28 -0.73
CA GLN A 8 -16.26 -29.66 -0.35
C GLN A 8 -15.38 -30.09 0.84
N ALA A 9 -14.08 -29.80 0.78
CA ALA A 9 -13.15 -30.13 1.87
C ALA A 9 -13.54 -29.43 3.19
N LEU A 10 -14.00 -28.19 3.14
CA LEU A 10 -14.49 -27.46 4.31
C LEU A 10 -15.74 -28.13 4.93
N GLN A 11 -16.68 -28.57 4.10
CA GLN A 11 -17.88 -29.27 4.56
C GLN A 11 -17.53 -30.62 5.20
N GLU A 12 -16.64 -31.38 4.57
CA GLU A 12 -16.19 -32.67 5.07
C GLU A 12 -15.40 -32.52 6.38
N TYR A 13 -14.51 -31.56 6.47
CA TYR A 13 -13.70 -31.30 7.66
C TYR A 13 -14.54 -30.87 8.88
N LEU A 14 -15.55 -30.05 8.65
CA LEU A 14 -16.43 -29.55 9.70
C LEU A 14 -17.64 -30.47 9.96
N GLU A 15 -17.76 -31.56 9.21
CA GLU A 15 -18.86 -32.50 9.30
C GLU A 15 -20.26 -31.85 9.29
N THR A 16 -20.40 -30.72 8.59
CA THR A 16 -21.64 -29.95 8.54
C THR A 16 -22.13 -29.74 7.11
N GLN A 17 -23.43 -30.02 6.92
CA GLN A 17 -24.14 -29.76 5.66
C GLN A 17 -25.28 -28.78 5.86
N GLU A 18 -25.24 -28.02 6.93
CA GLU A 18 -26.27 -27.02 7.21
C GLU A 18 -26.32 -25.96 6.11
N ALA A 19 -27.49 -25.73 5.57
CA ALA A 19 -27.66 -24.82 4.41
C ALA A 19 -27.18 -23.39 4.69
N SER A 20 -27.34 -22.91 5.92
CA SER A 20 -26.87 -21.61 6.36
C SER A 20 -25.34 -21.52 6.34
N PHE A 21 -24.65 -22.59 6.76
CA PHE A 21 -23.19 -22.65 6.71
C PHE A 21 -22.69 -22.72 5.28
N VAL A 22 -23.24 -23.61 4.47
CA VAL A 22 -22.85 -23.77 3.06
C VAL A 22 -23.03 -22.47 2.26
N SER A 23 -24.11 -21.74 2.50
CA SER A 23 -24.36 -20.45 1.84
C SER A 23 -23.37 -19.34 2.25
N ASN A 24 -22.75 -19.45 3.43
CA ASN A 24 -21.79 -18.47 3.94
C ASN A 24 -20.32 -18.80 3.61
N ILE A 25 -20.02 -19.99 3.09
CA ILE A 25 -18.65 -20.38 2.71
C ILE A 25 -17.98 -19.36 1.77
N PRO A 26 -18.67 -18.83 0.73
CA PRO A 26 -18.05 -17.81 -0.14
C PRO A 26 -17.58 -16.56 0.60
N MET A 27 -18.33 -16.14 1.62
CA MET A 27 -17.97 -14.99 2.44
C MET A 27 -16.72 -15.31 3.30
N PHE A 28 -16.63 -16.48 3.88
CA PHE A 28 -15.48 -16.90 4.68
C PHE A 28 -14.20 -16.98 3.83
N VAL A 29 -14.30 -17.55 2.63
CA VAL A 29 -13.18 -17.63 1.69
C VAL A 29 -12.70 -16.22 1.31
N ARG A 30 -13.62 -15.31 0.97
CA ARG A 30 -13.29 -13.92 0.65
C ARG A 30 -12.57 -13.20 1.80
N GLN A 31 -13.04 -13.36 3.03
CA GLN A 31 -12.40 -12.77 4.20
C GLN A 31 -10.99 -13.33 4.43
N ALA A 32 -10.79 -14.63 4.21
CA ALA A 32 -9.49 -15.26 4.30
C ALA A 32 -8.52 -14.73 3.22
N GLU A 33 -8.98 -14.62 1.98
CA GLU A 33 -8.20 -14.05 0.88
C GLU A 33 -7.80 -12.60 1.16
N GLU A 34 -8.72 -11.76 1.61
CA GLU A 34 -8.43 -10.37 1.96
C GLU A 34 -7.38 -10.28 3.09
N ARG A 35 -7.46 -11.16 4.08
CA ARG A 35 -6.47 -11.22 5.15
C ARG A 35 -5.08 -11.62 4.64
N ILE A 36 -5.01 -12.59 3.73
CA ILE A 36 -3.76 -13.00 3.09
C ILE A 36 -3.17 -11.84 2.29
N TYR A 37 -3.96 -11.18 1.44
CA TYR A 37 -3.49 -10.07 0.61
C TYR A 37 -3.00 -8.87 1.43
N ARG A 38 -3.55 -8.63 2.62
CA ARG A 38 -3.10 -7.57 3.52
C ARG A 38 -1.85 -7.92 4.32
N SER A 39 -1.65 -9.20 4.62
CA SER A 39 -0.55 -9.65 5.48
C SER A 39 0.68 -10.12 4.71
N VAL A 40 0.53 -10.58 3.47
CA VAL A 40 1.61 -11.15 2.67
C VAL A 40 1.89 -10.26 1.46
N GLN A 41 3.16 -9.87 1.31
CA GLN A 41 3.62 -9.14 0.11
C GLN A 41 3.91 -10.12 -1.01
N ILE A 42 2.92 -10.41 -1.81
CA ILE A 42 3.05 -11.31 -2.97
C ILE A 42 3.67 -10.53 -4.13
N PRO A 43 4.79 -11.00 -4.72
CA PRO A 43 5.47 -10.29 -5.81
C PRO A 43 4.59 -9.99 -7.01
N GLU A 44 3.65 -10.87 -7.32
CA GLU A 44 2.72 -10.73 -8.44
C GLU A 44 1.70 -9.60 -8.25
N LEU A 45 1.50 -9.16 -7.01
CA LEU A 45 0.62 -8.02 -6.68
C LEU A 45 1.35 -6.68 -6.74
N ARG A 46 2.64 -6.67 -7.05
CA ARG A 46 3.39 -5.42 -7.20
C ARG A 46 2.94 -4.68 -8.45
N LYS A 47 2.61 -3.43 -8.26
CA LYS A 47 2.16 -2.55 -9.33
C LYS A 47 2.96 -1.26 -9.30
N ASN A 48 3.43 -0.83 -10.45
CA ASN A 48 4.08 0.46 -10.61
C ASN A 48 3.01 1.53 -10.84
N ALA A 49 3.11 2.61 -10.10
CA ALA A 49 2.32 3.81 -10.30
C ALA A 49 3.24 5.02 -10.35
N THR A 50 2.93 5.96 -11.21
CA THR A 50 3.65 7.22 -11.35
C THR A 50 2.74 8.38 -11.02
N ALA A 51 3.28 9.40 -10.40
CA ALA A 51 2.59 10.64 -10.12
C ALA A 51 3.54 11.81 -10.28
N ILE A 52 2.99 12.98 -10.52
CA ILE A 52 3.77 14.21 -10.69
C ILE A 52 3.70 14.99 -9.38
N THR A 53 4.88 15.41 -8.90
CA THR A 53 4.96 16.32 -7.76
C THR A 53 4.69 17.74 -8.20
N THR A 54 3.96 18.49 -7.38
CA THR A 54 3.68 19.90 -7.63
C THR A 54 4.46 20.75 -6.65
N THR A 55 5.12 21.80 -7.14
CA THR A 55 5.83 22.74 -6.27
C THR A 55 4.87 23.35 -5.24
N GLY A 56 5.26 23.34 -3.99
CA GLY A 56 4.42 23.80 -2.89
C GLY A 56 3.49 22.74 -2.29
N ASN A 57 3.44 21.55 -2.84
CA ASN A 57 2.66 20.45 -2.29
C ASN A 57 3.58 19.30 -1.83
N GLN A 58 3.59 19.07 -0.52
CA GLN A 58 4.37 18.00 0.10
C GLN A 58 3.65 16.64 0.14
N TYR A 59 2.43 16.59 -0.36
CA TYR A 59 1.59 15.38 -0.33
C TYR A 59 1.48 14.77 -1.72
N LEU A 60 1.55 13.46 -1.77
CA LEU A 60 1.34 12.66 -2.96
C LEU A 60 0.17 11.71 -2.73
N ALA A 61 -0.82 11.78 -3.62
CA ALA A 61 -1.98 10.91 -3.53
C ALA A 61 -1.60 9.44 -3.85
N ARG A 62 -2.14 8.53 -3.06
CA ARG A 62 -1.97 7.09 -3.28
C ARG A 62 -2.99 6.57 -4.29
N PRO A 63 -2.66 5.54 -5.08
CA PRO A 63 -3.66 4.80 -5.85
C PRO A 63 -4.74 4.19 -4.94
N SER A 64 -5.96 4.02 -5.46
CA SER A 64 -7.07 3.45 -4.69
C SER A 64 -6.87 1.99 -4.29
N ASP A 65 -6.04 1.25 -5.03
CA ASP A 65 -5.68 -0.15 -4.80
C ASP A 65 -4.38 -0.31 -3.97
N PHE A 66 -3.94 0.76 -3.32
CA PHE A 66 -2.69 0.78 -2.55
C PHE A 66 -2.80 -0.05 -1.26
N LEU A 67 -1.86 -0.96 -1.05
CA LEU A 67 -1.69 -1.73 0.19
C LEU A 67 -0.48 -1.24 0.98
N SER A 68 0.69 -1.23 0.35
CA SER A 68 1.95 -0.79 0.97
C SER A 68 2.95 -0.34 -0.08
N VAL A 69 3.91 0.48 0.32
CA VAL A 69 5.04 0.89 -0.53
C VAL A 69 6.11 -0.20 -0.50
N PHE A 70 6.47 -0.71 -1.67
CA PHE A 70 7.67 -1.55 -1.82
C PHE A 70 8.92 -0.69 -1.99
N SER A 71 8.87 0.27 -2.90
CA SER A 71 9.91 1.29 -3.08
C SER A 71 9.30 2.55 -3.68
N LEU A 72 9.83 3.69 -3.28
CA LEU A 72 9.45 4.99 -3.82
C LEU A 72 10.71 5.69 -4.32
N ALA A 73 10.67 6.19 -5.53
CA ALA A 73 11.77 6.95 -6.11
C ALA A 73 11.25 8.23 -6.76
N VAL A 74 12.06 9.27 -6.69
CA VAL A 74 11.86 10.50 -7.44
C VAL A 74 12.73 10.43 -8.69
N VAL A 75 12.16 10.80 -9.82
CA VAL A 75 12.89 10.90 -11.09
C VAL A 75 13.15 12.38 -11.36
N ASP A 76 14.40 12.75 -11.52
CA ASP A 76 14.78 14.12 -11.85
C ASP A 76 14.56 14.43 -13.35
N GLY A 77 14.74 15.70 -13.73
CA GLY A 77 14.60 16.13 -15.14
C GLY A 77 15.60 15.50 -16.11
N SER A 78 16.64 14.86 -15.61
CA SER A 78 17.65 14.12 -16.39
C SER A 78 17.36 12.61 -16.47
N GLY A 79 16.31 12.14 -15.83
CA GLY A 79 15.91 10.75 -15.81
C GLY A 79 16.60 9.88 -14.75
N ASN A 80 17.32 10.50 -13.81
CA ASN A 80 17.97 9.75 -12.72
C ASN A 80 16.96 9.44 -11.61
N TYR A 81 17.08 8.24 -11.05
CA TYR A 81 16.26 7.77 -9.95
C TYR A 81 16.93 8.02 -8.61
N SER A 82 16.24 8.74 -7.72
CA SER A 82 16.64 8.89 -6.32
C SER A 82 15.65 8.16 -5.44
N TYR A 83 16.08 7.04 -4.86
CA TYR A 83 15.22 6.24 -3.98
C TYR A 83 15.09 6.90 -2.61
N LEU A 84 13.86 6.95 -2.13
CA LEU A 84 13.50 7.55 -0.86
C LEU A 84 13.49 6.49 0.25
N TYR A 85 13.84 6.91 1.46
CA TYR A 85 13.79 6.07 2.66
C TYR A 85 12.48 6.31 3.41
N ASP A 86 11.87 5.21 3.86
CA ASP A 86 10.69 5.27 4.72
C ASP A 86 11.10 5.72 6.13
N LYS A 87 10.42 6.74 6.63
CA LYS A 87 10.61 7.27 7.98
C LYS A 87 9.26 7.58 8.62
N ASP A 88 9.26 7.68 9.95
CA ASP A 88 8.09 8.13 10.68
C ASP A 88 7.76 9.60 10.40
N VAL A 89 6.48 9.94 10.41
CA VAL A 89 5.99 11.31 10.19
C VAL A 89 6.62 12.30 11.17
N ASN A 90 6.78 11.90 12.43
CA ASN A 90 7.39 12.74 13.44
C ASN A 90 8.86 13.04 13.15
N PHE A 91 9.59 12.05 12.63
CA PHE A 91 10.96 12.25 12.18
C PHE A 91 11.05 13.30 11.07
N ILE A 92 10.16 13.24 10.07
CA ILE A 92 10.16 14.20 8.97
C ILE A 92 9.78 15.60 9.45
N ARG A 93 8.81 15.72 10.34
CA ARG A 93 8.40 17.01 10.94
C ARG A 93 9.52 17.64 11.78
N GLU A 94 10.28 16.83 12.48
CA GLU A 94 11.42 17.29 13.27
C GLU A 94 12.61 17.68 12.39
N ALA A 95 12.91 16.88 11.36
CA ALA A 95 14.01 17.14 10.43
C ALA A 95 13.74 18.36 9.51
N TYR A 96 12.47 18.58 9.14
CA TYR A 96 12.04 19.64 8.22
C TYR A 96 10.87 20.44 8.81
N PRO A 97 11.12 21.22 9.87
CA PRO A 97 10.04 21.97 10.54
C PRO A 97 9.52 23.17 9.72
N GLY A 98 10.28 23.61 8.73
CA GLY A 98 9.90 24.77 7.89
C GLY A 98 9.00 24.35 6.73
N PRO A 99 7.79 24.94 6.59
CA PRO A 99 6.87 24.58 5.51
C PRO A 99 7.37 25.02 4.12
N THR A 100 8.37 25.87 4.08
CA THR A 100 8.97 26.40 2.83
C THR A 100 10.31 25.76 2.47
N THR A 101 10.78 24.81 3.25
CA THR A 101 12.03 24.08 2.98
C THR A 101 11.89 23.31 1.67
N GLN A 102 12.76 23.59 0.72
CA GLN A 102 12.78 22.95 -0.58
C GLN A 102 14.12 22.29 -0.84
N GLY A 103 14.12 21.17 -1.52
CA GLY A 103 15.32 20.40 -1.86
C GLY A 103 14.93 19.06 -2.48
N LEU A 104 15.88 18.29 -2.97
CA LEU A 104 15.61 16.93 -3.43
C LEU A 104 15.14 16.06 -2.24
N PRO A 105 13.96 15.46 -2.31
CA PRO A 105 13.46 14.66 -1.21
C PRO A 105 14.35 13.43 -0.99
N LYS A 106 14.57 13.08 0.27
CA LYS A 106 15.32 11.89 0.69
C LYS A 106 14.48 10.89 1.46
N TYR A 107 13.43 11.38 2.11
CA TYR A 107 12.58 10.59 3.01
C TYR A 107 11.12 10.73 2.62
N TYR A 108 10.34 9.71 2.91
CA TYR A 108 8.89 9.78 2.82
C TYR A 108 8.27 9.15 4.08
N ALA A 109 7.04 9.52 4.36
CA ALA A 109 6.24 8.90 5.41
C ALA A 109 4.78 8.80 4.98
N GLN A 110 4.10 7.81 5.50
CA GLN A 110 2.65 7.69 5.35
C GLN A 110 1.98 8.52 6.43
N PHE A 111 1.21 9.53 6.02
CA PHE A 111 0.66 10.52 6.96
C PHE A 111 -0.71 10.12 7.52
N ASP A 112 -1.60 9.62 6.68
CA ASP A 112 -2.89 9.13 7.14
C ASP A 112 -3.23 7.77 6.52
N GLY A 113 -4.24 7.11 7.09
CA GLY A 113 -4.67 5.79 6.66
C GLY A 113 -5.23 5.77 5.24
N ASP A 114 -5.61 6.94 4.73
CA ASP A 114 -6.40 6.95 3.53
C ASP A 114 -5.64 7.24 2.24
N GLN A 115 -4.79 8.23 2.10
CA GLN A 115 -4.32 8.48 0.72
C GLN A 115 -3.07 9.36 0.54
N THR A 116 -2.32 9.74 1.56
CA THR A 116 -1.22 10.69 1.34
C THR A 116 0.14 10.19 1.81
N VAL A 117 1.12 10.32 0.96
CA VAL A 117 2.53 10.12 1.29
C VAL A 117 3.16 11.48 1.51
N HIS A 118 3.73 11.72 2.69
CA HIS A 118 4.41 12.97 2.99
C HIS A 118 5.83 12.92 2.45
N ILE A 119 6.13 13.79 1.52
CA ILE A 119 7.46 13.98 0.97
C ILE A 119 7.93 15.38 1.40
N PRO A 120 9.06 15.53 2.09
CA PRO A 120 9.64 16.83 2.33
C PRO A 120 9.89 17.52 0.98
N GLN A 121 9.46 18.76 0.83
CA GLN A 121 9.47 19.41 -0.45
C GLN A 121 10.87 19.54 -1.04
N GLY A 122 11.06 18.99 -2.22
CA GLY A 122 12.25 19.16 -3.01
C GLY A 122 12.00 20.12 -4.17
N ARG A 123 12.98 20.97 -4.43
CA ARG A 123 13.12 21.56 -5.75
C ARG A 123 13.77 20.54 -6.68
N CYS A 124 13.17 20.33 -7.85
CA CYS A 124 13.91 19.85 -9.01
C CYS A 124 14.84 20.96 -9.50
#